data_42c366c125837015708b18f2995c3df0
#
_entry.id   42c366c125837015708b18f2995c3df0
#
_cell.length_a   1.000
_cell.length_b   1.000
_cell.length_c   1.000
_cell.angle_alpha   90.00
_cell.angle_beta   90.00
_cell.angle_gamma   90.00
#
_symmetry.space_group_name_H-M   'P 1'
#
loop_
_entity.id
_entity.type
_entity.pdbx_description
1 polymer ?
#
loop_
_entity_poly.entity_id
_entity_poly.type
_entity_poly.pdbx_seq_one_letter_code
_entity_poly.pdbx_strand_id
1 'polypeptide(L)'
;MHRPLTRLIPAPQQDVKLAGLYLAQHLHNRGNSRHPFVYSNFITSLDGRIALAGEHRQSHEVPPTITNARDWRLYQELAGQADILITSGRYFRQSIIGEAQDKLPVSSQPDYEDIRQWRQEQGLAVQPDIAIMSASLDIPLESLAPYHKRKIYVFTGEQADPERVHLLEHNGATVMQAGAGHQVEGKRMIELLATEGYRSIYAIAGPWVFHTLLEARVVNRLYLTMACQLLGGSEYDTLLEGPLLSPARGMQAVGLYHDPFMPSGGQLLGIFEPVALTPTDPGRS
;
A
#
# COMPACT_ATOMS: atom_id res chain seq x y z
N MET A 1 -6.70 -7.16 21.32
CA MET A 1 -7.49 -6.93 20.08
C MET A 1 -9.01 -6.89 20.29
N HIS A 2 -9.55 -7.26 21.44
CA HIS A 2 -11.01 -7.39 21.66
C HIS A 2 -11.76 -6.09 21.96
N ARG A 3 -11.06 -4.97 22.18
CA ARG A 3 -11.71 -3.69 22.48
C ARG A 3 -12.32 -3.08 21.21
N PRO A 4 -13.59 -2.61 21.25
CA PRO A 4 -14.26 -2.06 20.08
C PRO A 4 -13.67 -0.71 19.65
N LEU A 5 -13.88 -0.38 18.38
CA LEU A 5 -13.70 0.96 17.82
C LEU A 5 -15.03 1.69 17.81
N THR A 6 -15.00 3.01 17.80
CA THR A 6 -16.21 3.80 17.56
C THR A 6 -16.24 4.25 16.10
N ARG A 7 -17.24 3.79 15.32
CA ARG A 7 -17.48 4.28 13.97
C ARG A 7 -18.12 5.66 14.03
N LEU A 8 -17.52 6.64 13.38
CA LEU A 8 -18.02 8.02 13.27
C LEU A 8 -18.69 8.27 11.91
N ILE A 9 -18.17 7.68 10.84
CA ILE A 9 -18.71 7.73 9.49
C ILE A 9 -18.82 6.32 8.95
N PRO A 10 -19.96 5.93 8.31
CA PRO A 10 -21.22 6.70 8.23
C PRO A 10 -21.98 6.73 9.56
N ALA A 11 -22.84 7.73 9.72
CA ALA A 11 -23.78 7.79 10.85
C ALA A 11 -24.77 6.61 10.81
N PRO A 12 -25.37 6.21 11.96
CA PRO A 12 -25.11 6.73 13.30
C PRO A 12 -23.79 6.24 13.89
N GLN A 13 -23.28 6.94 14.90
CA GLN A 13 -22.13 6.47 15.69
C GLN A 13 -22.42 5.11 16.29
N GLN A 14 -21.45 4.20 16.20
CA GLN A 14 -21.62 2.82 16.64
C GLN A 14 -20.28 2.18 17.01
N ASP A 15 -20.30 1.36 18.04
CA ASP A 15 -19.15 0.50 18.35
C ASP A 15 -19.05 -0.67 17.37
N VAL A 16 -17.85 -0.90 16.86
CA VAL A 16 -17.56 -1.97 15.90
C VAL A 16 -16.32 -2.76 16.32
N LYS A 17 -16.27 -4.01 15.93
CA LYS A 17 -15.09 -4.85 16.19
C LYS A 17 -13.94 -4.43 15.28
N LEU A 18 -12.72 -4.44 15.79
CA LEU A 18 -11.51 -4.22 15.01
C LEU A 18 -11.25 -5.38 14.04
N ALA A 19 -11.17 -6.60 14.58
CA ALA A 19 -10.89 -7.79 13.77
C ALA A 19 -12.04 -8.05 12.79
N GLY A 20 -11.71 -8.19 11.52
CA GLY A 20 -12.65 -8.33 10.42
C GLY A 20 -13.19 -7.01 9.86
N LEU A 21 -12.80 -5.85 10.42
CA LEU A 21 -13.31 -4.54 10.00
C LEU A 21 -13.08 -4.27 8.50
N TYR A 22 -11.87 -4.56 8.03
CA TYR A 22 -11.53 -4.36 6.63
C TYR A 22 -11.86 -5.59 5.77
N LEU A 23 -11.80 -6.81 6.30
CA LEU A 23 -12.24 -8.02 5.59
C LEU A 23 -13.72 -7.94 5.17
N ALA A 24 -14.58 -7.35 6.01
CA ALA A 24 -16.00 -7.13 5.71
C ALA A 24 -16.26 -6.21 4.50
N GLN A 25 -15.24 -5.53 3.98
CA GLN A 25 -15.38 -4.67 2.81
C GLN A 25 -15.27 -5.41 1.48
N HIS A 26 -14.82 -6.68 1.49
CA HIS A 26 -14.72 -7.57 0.33
C HIS A 26 -14.04 -6.92 -0.88
N LEU A 27 -12.85 -6.30 -0.66
CA LEU A 27 -12.12 -5.55 -1.69
C LEU A 27 -11.76 -6.40 -2.90
N HIS A 28 -11.50 -7.70 -2.70
CA HIS A 28 -11.21 -8.67 -3.76
C HIS A 28 -12.36 -8.80 -4.79
N ASN A 29 -13.59 -8.39 -4.44
CA ASN A 29 -14.76 -8.42 -5.31
C ASN A 29 -15.11 -7.05 -5.92
N ARG A 30 -14.35 -5.99 -5.60
CA ARG A 30 -14.65 -4.64 -6.09
C ARG A 30 -14.08 -4.33 -7.46
N GLY A 31 -13.01 -5.01 -7.86
CA GLY A 31 -12.40 -4.88 -9.17
C GLY A 31 -12.77 -6.03 -10.12
N ASN A 32 -12.40 -5.86 -11.36
CA ASN A 32 -12.50 -6.88 -12.41
C ASN A 32 -11.25 -6.84 -13.31
N SER A 33 -11.15 -7.75 -14.29
CA SER A 33 -9.99 -7.87 -15.18
C SER A 33 -9.80 -6.69 -16.15
N ARG A 34 -10.72 -5.72 -16.22
CA ARG A 34 -10.56 -4.50 -17.02
C ARG A 34 -10.28 -3.28 -16.14
N HIS A 35 -10.82 -3.30 -14.93
CA HIS A 35 -10.74 -2.21 -13.95
C HIS A 35 -10.42 -2.80 -12.59
N PRO A 36 -9.13 -3.10 -12.31
CA PRO A 36 -8.71 -3.57 -10.99
C PRO A 36 -9.05 -2.54 -9.91
N PHE A 37 -9.36 -3.00 -8.72
CA PHE A 37 -9.54 -2.14 -7.56
C PHE A 37 -8.19 -1.94 -6.87
N VAL A 38 -7.65 -0.73 -6.98
CA VAL A 38 -6.34 -0.35 -6.43
C VAL A 38 -6.55 0.42 -5.14
N TYR A 39 -5.92 -0.03 -4.07
CA TYR A 39 -5.98 0.62 -2.76
C TYR A 39 -4.62 0.67 -2.10
N SER A 40 -4.46 1.61 -1.18
CA SER A 40 -3.22 1.80 -0.41
C SER A 40 -3.55 2.11 1.03
N ASN A 41 -2.58 1.93 1.94
CA ASN A 41 -2.68 2.42 3.30
C ASN A 41 -1.41 3.11 3.75
N PHE A 42 -1.59 4.01 4.70
CA PHE A 42 -0.49 4.66 5.42
C PHE A 42 -0.86 4.85 6.88
N ILE A 43 0.17 4.96 7.72
CA ILE A 43 0.06 5.48 9.07
C ILE A 43 0.83 6.79 9.16
N THR A 44 0.27 7.77 9.83
CA THR A 44 0.87 9.11 10.00
C THR A 44 0.65 9.64 11.41
N SER A 45 1.52 10.55 11.84
CA SER A 45 1.27 11.43 12.97
C SER A 45 0.27 12.54 12.62
N LEU A 46 -0.25 13.29 13.60
CA LEU A 46 -1.11 14.45 13.37
C LEU A 46 -0.42 15.57 12.57
N ASP A 47 0.89 15.67 12.67
CA ASP A 47 1.70 16.63 11.92
C ASP A 47 2.21 16.07 10.58
N GLY A 48 1.61 14.95 10.09
CA GLY A 48 1.75 14.44 8.73
C GLY A 48 3.00 13.63 8.45
N ARG A 49 3.74 13.18 9.45
CA ARG A 49 4.97 12.41 9.27
C ARG A 49 4.65 10.92 9.23
N ILE A 50 5.10 10.25 8.18
CA ILE A 50 4.94 8.79 8.02
C ILE A 50 6.25 8.05 8.35
N ALA A 51 7.39 8.70 8.19
CA ALA A 51 8.70 8.15 8.54
C ALA A 51 9.64 9.28 8.95
N LEU A 52 10.62 8.97 9.80
CA LEU A 52 11.66 9.87 10.28
C LEU A 52 13.04 9.27 10.02
N ALA A 53 14.07 10.12 9.97
CA ALA A 53 15.45 9.65 9.97
C ALA A 53 15.73 8.82 11.22
N GLY A 54 16.24 7.61 11.04
CA GLY A 54 16.66 6.74 12.14
C GLY A 54 18.06 7.11 12.64
N GLU A 55 18.32 7.05 13.95
CA GLU A 55 19.63 7.40 14.52
C GLU A 55 20.80 6.53 14.00
N HIS A 56 20.51 5.30 13.55
CA HIS A 56 21.51 4.33 13.10
C HIS A 56 21.19 3.72 11.74
N ARG A 57 20.29 4.32 10.96
CA ARG A 57 19.83 3.80 9.67
C ARG A 57 20.18 4.75 8.53
N GLN A 58 20.42 4.18 7.36
CA GLN A 58 20.61 4.96 6.12
C GLN A 58 19.28 5.42 5.52
N SER A 59 18.16 4.88 6.02
CA SER A 59 16.81 5.15 5.50
C SER A 59 15.88 5.63 6.61
N HIS A 60 14.88 6.42 6.22
CA HIS A 60 13.78 6.77 7.12
C HIS A 60 12.99 5.52 7.53
N GLU A 61 12.53 5.49 8.77
CA GLU A 61 11.70 4.44 9.32
C GLU A 61 10.40 4.97 9.90
N VAL A 62 9.35 4.14 9.88
CA VAL A 62 8.11 4.47 10.56
C VAL A 62 8.35 4.47 12.06
N PRO A 63 8.13 5.58 12.77
CA PRO A 63 8.45 5.68 14.19
C PRO A 63 7.66 4.66 15.02
N PRO A 64 8.31 3.90 15.94
CA PRO A 64 7.61 2.96 16.82
C PRO A 64 6.50 3.60 17.64
N THR A 65 6.57 4.90 17.87
CA THR A 65 5.59 5.67 18.64
C THR A 65 4.24 5.78 17.97
N ILE A 66 4.16 5.73 16.63
CA ILE A 66 2.88 5.75 15.89
C ILE A 66 2.42 4.37 15.49
N THR A 67 3.29 3.35 15.47
CA THR A 67 2.92 1.98 15.13
C THR A 67 2.27 1.25 16.30
N ASN A 68 1.35 0.34 16.01
CA ASN A 68 0.72 -0.50 17.02
C ASN A 68 0.12 -1.79 16.42
N ALA A 69 -0.12 -2.78 17.26
CA ALA A 69 -0.64 -4.08 16.85
C ALA A 69 -2.05 -4.00 16.22
N ARG A 70 -2.84 -2.96 16.55
CA ARG A 70 -4.20 -2.79 16.03
C ARG A 70 -4.19 -2.29 14.60
N ASP A 71 -3.35 -1.30 14.30
CA ASP A 71 -3.10 -0.85 12.92
C ASP A 71 -2.46 -1.96 12.09
N TRP A 72 -1.48 -2.68 12.66
CA TRP A 72 -0.84 -3.82 12.00
C TRP A 72 -1.85 -4.93 11.65
N ARG A 73 -2.83 -5.19 12.51
CA ARG A 73 -3.92 -6.11 12.21
C ARG A 73 -4.71 -5.67 10.98
N LEU A 74 -5.06 -4.40 10.88
CA LEU A 74 -5.81 -3.86 9.74
C LEU A 74 -4.99 -3.88 8.44
N TYR A 75 -3.68 -3.61 8.51
CA TYR A 75 -2.76 -3.79 7.39
C TYR A 75 -2.77 -5.24 6.87
N GLN A 76 -2.73 -6.24 7.76
CA GLN A 76 -2.82 -7.65 7.36
C GLN A 76 -4.19 -7.98 6.74
N GLU A 77 -5.28 -7.40 7.22
CA GLU A 77 -6.62 -7.58 6.64
C GLU A 77 -6.75 -6.97 5.24
N LEU A 78 -6.09 -5.86 4.98
CA LEU A 78 -6.00 -5.29 3.63
C LEU A 78 -5.22 -6.23 2.70
N ALA A 79 -4.06 -6.69 3.13
CA ALA A 79 -3.25 -7.64 2.36
C ALA A 79 -3.98 -8.98 2.15
N GLY A 80 -4.79 -9.39 3.14
CA GLY A 80 -5.64 -10.58 3.05
C GLY A 80 -6.62 -10.55 1.89
N GLN A 81 -6.95 -9.39 1.34
CA GLN A 81 -7.90 -9.20 0.24
C GLN A 81 -7.26 -8.97 -1.13
N ALA A 82 -5.93 -8.84 -1.19
CA ALA A 82 -5.23 -8.57 -2.44
C ALA A 82 -4.96 -9.84 -3.26
N ASP A 83 -5.08 -9.71 -4.58
CA ASP A 83 -4.52 -10.70 -5.51
C ASP A 83 -3.00 -10.50 -5.63
N ILE A 84 -2.55 -9.23 -5.62
CA ILE A 84 -1.16 -8.85 -5.77
C ILE A 84 -0.84 -7.59 -4.94
N LEU A 85 0.40 -7.53 -4.43
CA LEU A 85 0.94 -6.38 -3.69
C LEU A 85 1.84 -5.56 -4.61
N ILE A 86 1.69 -4.24 -4.64
CA ILE A 86 2.68 -3.34 -5.25
C ILE A 86 3.64 -2.86 -4.16
N THR A 87 4.93 -3.06 -4.37
CA THR A 87 6.02 -2.56 -3.54
C THR A 87 7.12 -1.91 -4.40
N SER A 88 8.26 -1.55 -3.82
CA SER A 88 9.36 -0.93 -4.55
C SER A 88 10.66 -1.70 -4.39
N GLY A 89 11.62 -1.52 -5.31
CA GLY A 89 12.97 -2.06 -5.19
C GLY A 89 13.69 -1.61 -3.90
N ARG A 90 13.34 -0.42 -3.36
CA ARG A 90 13.86 0.07 -2.07
C ARG A 90 13.58 -0.91 -0.93
N TYR A 91 12.36 -1.47 -0.85
CA TYR A 91 12.02 -2.46 0.18
C TYR A 91 12.97 -3.66 0.16
N PHE A 92 13.29 -4.18 -1.02
CA PHE A 92 14.18 -5.34 -1.17
C PHE A 92 15.63 -5.02 -0.80
N ARG A 93 16.14 -3.83 -1.13
CA ARG A 93 17.46 -3.38 -0.66
C ARG A 93 17.50 -3.24 0.85
N GLN A 94 16.47 -2.64 1.45
CA GLN A 94 16.37 -2.50 2.91
C GLN A 94 16.24 -3.86 3.63
N SER A 95 15.60 -4.85 3.02
CA SER A 95 15.45 -6.18 3.63
C SER A 95 16.77 -6.92 3.80
N ILE A 96 17.75 -6.70 2.91
CA ILE A 96 19.07 -7.35 3.01
C ILE A 96 19.90 -6.76 4.14
N ILE A 97 19.81 -5.48 4.38
CA ILE A 97 20.56 -4.81 5.47
C ILE A 97 19.78 -4.80 6.80
N GLY A 98 18.65 -5.51 6.87
CA GLY A 98 17.85 -5.59 8.08
C GLY A 98 17.05 -4.34 8.44
N GLU A 99 16.89 -3.40 7.51
CA GLU A 99 16.16 -2.14 7.70
C GLU A 99 14.69 -2.21 7.23
N ALA A 100 14.27 -3.27 6.56
CA ALA A 100 12.86 -3.46 6.25
C ALA A 100 12.06 -3.77 7.52
N GLN A 101 10.87 -3.17 7.64
CA GLN A 101 10.04 -3.29 8.85
C GLN A 101 9.61 -4.72 9.13
N ASP A 102 9.25 -5.49 8.10
CA ASP A 102 8.79 -6.89 8.21
C ASP A 102 8.76 -7.55 6.82
N LYS A 103 8.48 -8.86 6.81
CA LYS A 103 8.21 -9.59 5.56
C LYS A 103 6.88 -9.14 4.95
N LEU A 104 6.81 -9.20 3.62
CA LEU A 104 5.58 -8.88 2.90
C LEU A 104 4.43 -9.79 3.36
N PRO A 105 3.23 -9.21 3.66
CA PRO A 105 2.09 -9.97 4.17
C PRO A 105 1.55 -10.98 3.12
N VAL A 106 0.75 -11.94 3.52
CA VAL A 106 0.03 -12.10 4.79
C VAL A 106 0.92 -12.87 5.77
N SER A 107 0.95 -12.45 7.03
CA SER A 107 1.77 -13.06 8.07
C SER A 107 1.39 -14.54 8.33
N SER A 108 2.39 -15.39 8.55
CA SER A 108 2.22 -16.79 8.93
C SER A 108 2.03 -17.00 10.44
N GLN A 109 2.11 -15.95 11.25
CA GLN A 109 1.94 -16.04 12.70
C GLN A 109 0.51 -16.49 13.07
N PRO A 110 0.34 -17.20 14.19
CA PRO A 110 -0.97 -17.72 14.61
C PRO A 110 -2.05 -16.65 14.76
N ASP A 111 -1.69 -15.44 15.19
CA ASP A 111 -2.62 -14.32 15.39
C ASP A 111 -3.34 -13.87 14.10
N TYR A 112 -2.87 -14.33 12.92
CA TYR A 112 -3.45 -14.00 11.61
C TYR A 112 -4.00 -15.23 10.89
N GLU A 113 -4.22 -16.35 11.59
CA GLU A 113 -4.77 -17.57 11.02
C GLU A 113 -6.16 -17.35 10.42
N ASP A 114 -6.99 -16.58 11.10
CA ASP A 114 -8.33 -16.21 10.63
C ASP A 114 -8.31 -15.44 9.30
N ILE A 115 -7.28 -14.61 9.02
CA ILE A 115 -7.12 -13.94 7.73
C ILE A 115 -6.75 -14.95 6.64
N ARG A 116 -5.85 -15.89 6.93
CA ARG A 116 -5.47 -16.94 5.97
C ARG A 116 -6.64 -17.85 5.66
N GLN A 117 -7.40 -18.25 6.67
CA GLN A 117 -8.63 -19.04 6.50
C GLN A 117 -9.66 -18.26 5.66
N TRP A 118 -9.88 -16.98 5.99
CA TRP A 118 -10.77 -16.13 5.22
C TRP A 118 -10.36 -16.06 3.73
N ARG A 119 -9.06 -15.88 3.43
CA ARG A 119 -8.56 -15.92 2.04
C ARG A 119 -8.92 -17.22 1.32
N GLN A 120 -8.72 -18.35 1.98
CA GLN A 120 -9.04 -19.66 1.45
C GLN A 120 -10.56 -19.81 1.18
N GLU A 121 -11.40 -19.36 2.10
CA GLU A 121 -12.87 -19.35 1.95
C GLU A 121 -13.33 -18.47 0.78
N GLN A 122 -12.60 -17.38 0.47
CA GLN A 122 -12.87 -16.54 -0.69
C GLN A 122 -12.27 -17.09 -2.01
N GLY A 123 -11.61 -18.23 -2.00
CA GLY A 123 -10.98 -18.82 -3.17
C GLY A 123 -9.74 -18.07 -3.67
N LEU A 124 -9.14 -17.24 -2.82
CA LEU A 124 -7.91 -16.51 -3.13
C LEU A 124 -6.67 -17.42 -2.97
N ALA A 125 -5.58 -17.10 -3.68
CA ALA A 125 -4.29 -17.77 -3.51
C ALA A 125 -3.81 -17.67 -2.05
N VAL A 126 -3.01 -18.63 -1.58
CA VAL A 126 -2.50 -18.67 -0.19
C VAL A 126 -1.81 -17.36 0.20
N GLN A 127 -1.09 -16.78 -0.73
CA GLN A 127 -0.42 -15.47 -0.59
C GLN A 127 -0.73 -14.61 -1.82
N PRO A 128 -0.82 -13.29 -1.68
CA PRO A 128 -0.86 -12.40 -2.82
C PRO A 128 0.47 -12.44 -3.59
N ASP A 129 0.45 -12.31 -4.90
CA ASP A 129 1.64 -12.15 -5.71
C ASP A 129 2.32 -10.80 -5.47
N ILE A 130 3.46 -10.54 -6.10
CA ILE A 130 4.29 -9.35 -5.83
C ILE A 130 4.58 -8.61 -7.14
N ALA A 131 4.33 -7.31 -7.16
CA ALA A 131 4.70 -6.38 -8.20
C ALA A 131 5.70 -5.35 -7.63
N ILE A 132 6.89 -5.28 -8.20
CA ILE A 132 7.98 -4.42 -7.74
C ILE A 132 8.16 -3.29 -8.74
N MET A 133 7.99 -2.03 -8.32
CA MET A 133 8.36 -0.87 -9.12
C MET A 133 9.84 -0.57 -8.92
N SER A 134 10.62 -0.58 -10.02
CA SER A 134 12.05 -0.29 -9.97
C SER A 134 12.56 0.25 -11.31
N ALA A 135 12.90 1.54 -11.37
CA ALA A 135 13.51 2.13 -12.55
C ALA A 135 14.96 1.64 -12.76
N SER A 136 15.69 1.41 -11.69
CA SER A 136 17.11 0.99 -11.75
C SER A 136 17.29 -0.52 -11.88
N LEU A 137 16.26 -1.33 -11.61
CA LEU A 137 16.35 -2.78 -11.47
C LEU A 137 17.39 -3.26 -10.44
N ASP A 138 17.80 -2.37 -9.54
CA ASP A 138 18.73 -2.67 -8.45
C ASP A 138 17.95 -3.38 -7.32
N ILE A 139 17.78 -4.69 -7.50
CA ILE A 139 17.07 -5.58 -6.58
C ILE A 139 18.00 -6.74 -6.22
N PRO A 140 18.44 -6.85 -4.96
CA PRO A 140 19.28 -7.97 -4.52
C PRO A 140 18.53 -9.30 -4.69
N LEU A 141 19.10 -10.24 -5.44
CA LEU A 141 18.43 -11.51 -5.77
C LEU A 141 18.10 -12.35 -4.55
N GLU A 142 18.97 -12.36 -3.56
CA GLU A 142 18.78 -13.05 -2.29
C GLU A 142 17.55 -12.53 -1.51
N SER A 143 17.15 -11.26 -1.73
CA SER A 143 15.97 -10.69 -1.11
C SER A 143 14.65 -11.24 -1.68
N LEU A 144 14.68 -11.82 -2.87
CA LEU A 144 13.53 -12.45 -3.52
C LEU A 144 13.29 -13.89 -3.03
N ALA A 145 14.31 -14.56 -2.51
CA ALA A 145 14.25 -15.96 -2.10
C ALA A 145 13.09 -16.30 -1.13
N PRO A 146 12.74 -15.47 -0.13
CA PRO A 146 11.60 -15.75 0.77
C PRO A 146 10.24 -15.80 0.05
N TYR A 147 10.17 -15.28 -1.17
CA TYR A 147 8.92 -15.10 -1.95
C TYR A 147 8.81 -16.02 -3.16
N HIS A 148 9.70 -17.01 -3.32
CA HIS A 148 9.75 -17.91 -4.48
C HIS A 148 8.45 -18.69 -4.78
N LYS A 149 7.53 -18.78 -3.83
CA LYS A 149 6.20 -19.40 -3.99
C LYS A 149 5.13 -18.44 -4.53
N ARG A 150 5.46 -17.15 -4.72
CA ARG A 150 4.61 -16.11 -5.29
C ARG A 150 5.11 -15.80 -6.70
N LYS A 151 4.24 -15.38 -7.59
CA LYS A 151 4.69 -14.75 -8.84
C LYS A 151 5.30 -13.39 -8.50
N ILE A 152 6.43 -13.10 -9.10
CA ILE A 152 7.16 -11.84 -8.90
C ILE A 152 7.24 -11.13 -10.24
N TYR A 153 6.58 -9.99 -10.34
CA TYR A 153 6.67 -9.07 -11.47
C TYR A 153 7.56 -7.89 -11.11
N VAL A 154 8.44 -7.50 -12.02
CA VAL A 154 9.26 -6.30 -11.86
C VAL A 154 8.90 -5.33 -12.97
N PHE A 155 8.37 -4.17 -12.59
CA PHE A 155 7.99 -3.12 -13.51
C PHE A 155 9.09 -2.07 -13.63
N THR A 156 9.44 -1.73 -14.88
CA THR A 156 10.47 -0.74 -15.22
C THR A 156 10.06 0.03 -16.48
N GLY A 157 10.90 0.97 -16.92
CA GLY A 157 10.74 1.65 -18.21
C GLY A 157 11.40 0.91 -19.35
N GLU A 158 11.11 1.30 -20.60
CA GLU A 158 11.68 0.70 -21.82
C GLU A 158 13.19 0.88 -21.94
N GLN A 159 13.76 1.90 -21.27
CA GLN A 159 15.19 2.20 -21.29
C GLN A 159 15.95 1.52 -20.11
N ALA A 160 15.40 0.44 -19.58
CA ALA A 160 16.04 -0.33 -18.53
C ALA A 160 17.28 -1.06 -19.05
N ASP A 161 18.25 -1.31 -18.15
CA ASP A 161 19.46 -2.06 -18.43
C ASP A 161 19.13 -3.52 -18.83
N PRO A 162 19.43 -3.97 -20.07
CA PRO A 162 19.11 -5.32 -20.52
C PRO A 162 19.79 -6.43 -19.70
N GLU A 163 21.00 -6.18 -19.17
CA GLU A 163 21.71 -7.18 -18.35
C GLU A 163 20.98 -7.41 -17.03
N ARG A 164 20.48 -6.36 -16.40
CA ARG A 164 19.67 -6.43 -15.17
C ARG A 164 18.31 -7.08 -15.43
N VAL A 165 17.68 -6.79 -16.56
CA VAL A 165 16.43 -7.48 -16.98
C VAL A 165 16.68 -8.97 -17.07
N HIS A 166 17.70 -9.40 -17.85
CA HIS A 166 18.02 -10.81 -18.03
C HIS A 166 18.35 -11.51 -16.70
N LEU A 167 19.11 -10.82 -15.81
CA LEU A 167 19.47 -11.36 -14.50
C LEU A 167 18.23 -11.64 -13.63
N LEU A 168 17.27 -10.72 -13.58
CA LEU A 168 16.03 -10.90 -12.82
C LEU A 168 15.16 -12.01 -13.40
N GLU A 169 15.03 -12.08 -14.73
CA GLU A 169 14.25 -13.13 -15.41
C GLU A 169 14.87 -14.52 -15.21
N HIS A 170 16.19 -14.64 -15.28
CA HIS A 170 16.90 -15.88 -15.00
C HIS A 170 16.67 -16.39 -13.56
N ASN A 171 16.38 -15.48 -12.63
CA ASN A 171 16.07 -15.79 -11.23
C ASN A 171 14.57 -15.85 -10.92
N GLY A 172 13.74 -16.03 -11.95
CA GLY A 172 12.32 -16.36 -11.81
C GLY A 172 11.38 -15.17 -11.65
N ALA A 173 11.84 -13.93 -11.82
CA ALA A 173 10.97 -12.79 -11.94
C ALA A 173 10.47 -12.61 -13.38
N THR A 174 9.31 -11.99 -13.56
CA THR A 174 8.83 -11.54 -14.87
C THR A 174 9.03 -10.03 -14.97
N VAL A 175 9.90 -9.57 -15.88
CA VAL A 175 10.15 -8.14 -16.06
C VAL A 175 9.18 -7.58 -17.10
N MET A 176 8.51 -6.48 -16.76
CA MET A 176 7.53 -5.81 -17.62
C MET A 176 7.87 -4.34 -17.81
N GLN A 177 7.88 -3.90 -19.06
CA GLN A 177 8.08 -2.50 -19.42
C GLN A 177 6.74 -1.74 -19.32
N ALA A 178 6.70 -0.77 -18.43
CA ALA A 178 5.50 0.01 -18.12
C ALA A 178 5.74 1.53 -18.21
N GLY A 179 6.56 1.98 -19.14
CA GLY A 179 6.83 3.40 -19.40
C GLY A 179 7.87 3.57 -20.50
N ALA A 180 7.76 4.64 -21.29
CA ALA A 180 8.61 4.89 -22.45
C ALA A 180 10.07 5.30 -22.12
N GLY A 181 10.33 5.75 -20.87
CA GLY A 181 11.66 6.13 -20.39
C GLY A 181 12.25 5.13 -19.41
N HIS A 182 12.90 5.64 -18.37
CA HIS A 182 13.39 4.82 -17.25
C HIS A 182 12.31 4.56 -16.20
N GLN A 183 11.32 5.46 -16.08
CA GLN A 183 10.31 5.42 -15.03
C GLN A 183 9.12 4.56 -15.39
N VAL A 184 8.48 4.00 -14.37
CA VAL A 184 7.21 3.29 -14.50
C VAL A 184 6.06 4.28 -14.55
N GLU A 185 5.19 4.13 -15.52
CA GLU A 185 3.92 4.85 -15.63
C GLU A 185 2.82 4.06 -14.91
N GLY A 186 2.22 4.67 -13.89
CA GLY A 186 1.25 4.00 -13.02
C GLY A 186 0.06 3.42 -13.78
N LYS A 187 -0.47 4.13 -14.78
CA LYS A 187 -1.58 3.66 -15.61
C LYS A 187 -1.19 2.39 -16.38
N ARG A 188 -0.04 2.41 -17.07
CA ARG A 188 0.43 1.28 -17.86
C ARG A 188 0.70 0.04 -16.99
N MET A 189 1.28 0.24 -15.80
CA MET A 189 1.49 -0.84 -14.85
C MET A 189 0.17 -1.52 -14.44
N ILE A 190 -0.87 -0.74 -14.10
CA ILE A 190 -2.17 -1.30 -13.71
C ILE A 190 -2.86 -2.00 -14.88
N GLU A 191 -2.76 -1.47 -16.11
CA GLU A 191 -3.27 -2.13 -17.33
C GLU A 191 -2.61 -3.49 -17.58
N LEU A 192 -1.29 -3.57 -17.39
CA LEU A 192 -0.55 -4.84 -17.52
C LEU A 192 -0.97 -5.84 -16.45
N LEU A 193 -1.09 -5.42 -15.19
CA LEU A 193 -1.59 -6.26 -14.11
C LEU A 193 -3.02 -6.74 -14.36
N ALA A 194 -3.87 -5.89 -14.93
CA ALA A 194 -5.23 -6.26 -15.34
C ALA A 194 -5.22 -7.35 -16.44
N THR A 195 -4.31 -7.26 -17.40
CA THR A 195 -4.12 -8.28 -18.46
C THR A 195 -3.68 -9.63 -17.89
N GLU A 196 -2.88 -9.62 -16.82
CA GLU A 196 -2.49 -10.81 -16.06
C GLU A 196 -3.63 -11.39 -15.19
N GLY A 197 -4.80 -10.72 -15.16
CA GLY A 197 -6.00 -11.19 -14.47
C GLY A 197 -6.16 -10.70 -13.03
N TYR A 198 -5.27 -9.84 -12.54
CA TYR A 198 -5.36 -9.26 -11.19
C TYR A 198 -6.52 -8.28 -11.09
N ARG A 199 -7.36 -8.44 -10.05
CA ARG A 199 -8.58 -7.65 -9.83
C ARG A 199 -8.50 -6.78 -8.59
N SER A 200 -7.72 -7.20 -7.59
CA SER A 200 -7.54 -6.51 -6.31
C SER A 200 -6.06 -6.27 -6.07
N ILE A 201 -5.65 -5.01 -6.10
CA ILE A 201 -4.25 -4.59 -6.07
C ILE A 201 -4.01 -3.72 -4.85
N TYR A 202 -3.14 -4.18 -3.95
CA TYR A 202 -2.80 -3.44 -2.75
C TYR A 202 -1.41 -2.82 -2.86
N ALA A 203 -1.34 -1.49 -2.91
CA ALA A 203 -0.09 -0.74 -2.94
C ALA A 203 0.41 -0.47 -1.50
N ILE A 204 1.48 -1.18 -1.11
CA ILE A 204 2.13 -1.10 0.20
C ILE A 204 3.48 -0.38 0.14
N ALA A 205 3.73 0.34 -0.95
CA ALA A 205 4.98 1.06 -1.19
C ALA A 205 4.94 2.48 -0.63
N GLY A 206 6.12 3.09 -0.53
CA GLY A 206 6.30 4.44 -0.02
C GLY A 206 5.69 5.55 -0.88
N PRO A 207 5.87 6.82 -0.47
CA PRO A 207 5.15 7.98 -1.00
C PRO A 207 5.37 8.26 -2.48
N TRP A 208 6.52 7.92 -3.05
CA TRP A 208 6.80 8.06 -4.48
C TRP A 208 5.93 7.14 -5.35
N VAL A 209 5.80 5.87 -4.95
CA VAL A 209 4.94 4.91 -5.68
C VAL A 209 3.48 5.33 -5.57
N PHE A 210 3.07 5.77 -4.38
CA PHE A 210 1.71 6.25 -4.17
C PHE A 210 1.42 7.50 -5.00
N HIS A 211 2.38 8.44 -5.11
CA HIS A 211 2.27 9.59 -6.01
C HIS A 211 2.06 9.16 -7.46
N THR A 212 2.90 8.25 -7.98
CA THR A 212 2.80 7.73 -9.36
C THR A 212 1.41 7.14 -9.65
N LEU A 213 0.85 6.38 -8.71
CA LEU A 213 -0.49 5.79 -8.87
C LEU A 213 -1.61 6.85 -8.76
N LEU A 214 -1.48 7.84 -7.88
CA LEU A 214 -2.44 8.95 -7.76
C LEU A 214 -2.42 9.86 -9.00
N GLU A 215 -1.24 10.21 -9.50
CA GLU A 215 -1.07 11.00 -10.73
C GLU A 215 -1.74 10.29 -11.90
N ALA A 216 -1.55 8.99 -12.02
CA ALA A 216 -2.18 8.13 -13.03
C ALA A 216 -3.70 7.95 -12.84
N ARG A 217 -4.29 8.42 -11.73
CA ARG A 217 -5.72 8.30 -11.40
C ARG A 217 -6.21 6.85 -11.30
N VAL A 218 -5.35 5.94 -10.89
CA VAL A 218 -5.69 4.52 -10.76
C VAL A 218 -6.01 4.09 -9.35
N VAL A 219 -5.77 4.93 -8.34
CA VAL A 219 -6.11 4.64 -6.94
C VAL A 219 -7.61 4.79 -6.72
N ASN A 220 -8.24 3.75 -6.19
CA ASN A 220 -9.67 3.72 -5.86
C ASN A 220 -9.94 4.01 -4.38
N ARG A 221 -8.99 3.67 -3.49
CA ARG A 221 -9.18 3.87 -2.06
C ARG A 221 -7.86 4.08 -1.32
N LEU A 222 -7.90 4.99 -0.35
CA LEU A 222 -6.83 5.21 0.62
C LEU A 222 -7.35 4.89 2.02
N TYR A 223 -6.61 4.06 2.75
CA TYR A 223 -6.75 3.85 4.18
C TYR A 223 -5.68 4.66 4.89
N LEU A 224 -6.08 5.54 5.79
CA LEU A 224 -5.15 6.41 6.50
C LEU A 224 -5.37 6.31 8.00
N THR A 225 -4.39 5.75 8.69
CA THR A 225 -4.33 5.76 10.15
C THR A 225 -3.61 7.02 10.60
N MET A 226 -4.28 7.86 11.38
CA MET A 226 -3.72 9.06 11.99
C MET A 226 -3.53 8.82 13.48
N ALA A 227 -2.30 8.57 13.91
CA ALA A 227 -1.95 8.51 15.33
C ALA A 227 -2.09 9.90 15.96
N CYS A 228 -2.76 9.99 17.10
CA CYS A 228 -2.99 11.27 17.80
C CYS A 228 -1.71 11.78 18.49
N GLN A 229 -0.63 11.93 17.72
CA GLN A 229 0.69 12.35 18.17
C GLN A 229 1.29 13.40 17.25
N LEU A 230 2.09 14.28 17.82
CA LEU A 230 2.94 15.25 17.12
C LEU A 230 4.40 14.80 17.28
N LEU A 231 5.10 14.59 16.18
CA LEU A 231 6.47 14.08 16.19
C LEU A 231 7.53 15.18 16.02
N GLY A 232 7.27 16.19 15.18
CA GLY A 232 8.30 17.17 14.82
C GLY A 232 9.39 16.55 13.92
N GLY A 233 10.61 17.11 14.02
CA GLY A 233 11.75 16.69 13.19
C GLY A 233 11.87 17.44 11.88
N SER A 234 13.10 17.57 11.36
CA SER A 234 13.43 18.28 10.11
C SER A 234 13.56 17.31 8.92
N GLU A 235 13.91 16.05 9.17
CA GLU A 235 14.09 15.00 8.16
C GLU A 235 13.01 13.94 8.32
N TYR A 236 12.07 13.91 7.38
CA TYR A 236 10.89 13.04 7.45
C TYR A 236 10.31 12.81 6.06
N ASP A 237 9.59 11.71 5.91
CA ASP A 237 8.73 11.44 4.75
C ASP A 237 7.28 11.82 5.09
N THR A 238 6.56 12.27 4.08
CA THR A 238 5.11 12.52 4.13
C THR A 238 4.35 11.47 3.32
N LEU A 239 3.02 11.49 3.42
CA LEU A 239 2.13 10.59 2.68
C LEU A 239 2.40 10.59 1.15
N LEU A 240 2.84 11.72 0.61
CA LEU A 240 2.97 11.93 -0.82
C LEU A 240 4.27 12.69 -1.14
N GLU A 241 5.10 12.11 -1.98
CA GLU A 241 6.32 12.70 -2.49
C GLU A 241 6.36 12.62 -4.01
N GLY A 242 6.66 13.75 -4.65
CA GLY A 242 6.71 13.86 -6.10
C GLY A 242 6.37 15.26 -6.58
N PRO A 243 6.25 15.48 -7.90
CA PRO A 243 5.78 16.74 -8.47
C PRO A 243 4.39 17.12 -7.98
N LEU A 244 4.08 18.42 -8.03
CA LEU A 244 2.76 18.91 -7.68
C LEU A 244 1.67 18.24 -8.53
N LEU A 245 0.67 17.64 -7.87
CA LEU A 245 -0.50 17.12 -8.57
C LEU A 245 -1.34 18.28 -9.14
N SER A 246 -1.48 18.32 -10.45
CA SER A 246 -2.25 19.35 -11.14
C SER A 246 -3.30 18.72 -12.05
N PRO A 247 -4.59 18.89 -11.75
CA PRO A 247 -5.16 19.47 -10.54
C PRO A 247 -4.95 18.58 -9.30
N ALA A 248 -5.07 19.17 -8.11
CA ALA A 248 -5.07 18.42 -6.86
C ALA A 248 -6.15 17.32 -6.86
N ARG A 249 -5.93 16.25 -6.12
CA ARG A 249 -6.88 15.13 -6.03
C ARG A 249 -7.80 15.31 -4.82
N GLY A 250 -9.08 15.58 -5.09
CA GLY A 250 -10.10 15.57 -4.06
C GLY A 250 -10.34 14.15 -3.53
N MET A 251 -10.45 14.02 -2.21
CA MET A 251 -10.73 12.75 -1.54
C MET A 251 -11.96 12.92 -0.64
N GLN A 252 -12.90 12.00 -0.72
CA GLN A 252 -14.09 11.96 0.13
C GLN A 252 -13.91 10.92 1.23
N ALA A 253 -14.16 11.31 2.49
CA ALA A 253 -14.20 10.35 3.59
C ALA A 253 -15.47 9.48 3.48
N VAL A 254 -15.28 8.18 3.29
CA VAL A 254 -16.38 7.18 3.21
C VAL A 254 -16.44 6.31 4.46
N GLY A 255 -15.40 6.36 5.30
CA GLY A 255 -15.35 5.71 6.60
C GLY A 255 -14.42 6.49 7.54
N LEU A 256 -14.82 6.59 8.81
CA LEU A 256 -13.99 7.15 9.86
C LEU A 256 -14.30 6.43 11.17
N TYR A 257 -13.25 5.98 11.84
CA TYR A 257 -13.34 5.28 13.11
C TYR A 257 -12.38 5.90 14.11
N HIS A 258 -12.80 5.98 15.36
CA HIS A 258 -11.95 6.36 16.48
C HIS A 258 -11.56 5.13 17.29
N ASP A 259 -10.26 4.96 17.49
CA ASP A 259 -9.68 3.93 18.34
C ASP A 259 -8.95 4.59 19.51
N PRO A 260 -9.54 4.61 20.71
CA PRO A 260 -8.94 5.27 21.88
C PRO A 260 -7.85 4.42 22.54
N PHE A 261 -7.58 3.20 22.06
CA PHE A 261 -6.75 2.22 22.78
C PHE A 261 -5.27 2.20 22.36
N MET A 262 -4.84 3.18 21.60
CA MET A 262 -3.41 3.41 21.39
C MET A 262 -2.82 4.14 22.60
N PRO A 263 -1.64 3.72 23.11
CA PRO A 263 -1.06 4.26 24.34
C PRO A 263 -0.88 5.79 24.40
N SER A 264 -0.76 6.45 23.23
CA SER A 264 -0.39 7.85 23.10
C SER A 264 -1.56 8.77 22.75
N GLY A 265 -2.80 8.43 23.14
CA GLY A 265 -3.95 9.31 22.92
C GLY A 265 -4.94 8.81 21.87
N GLY A 266 -4.76 7.60 21.38
CA GLY A 266 -5.66 6.99 20.38
C GLY A 266 -5.21 7.25 18.93
N GLN A 267 -6.07 6.83 18.00
CA GLN A 267 -5.86 7.01 16.56
C GLN A 267 -7.19 7.14 15.83
N LEU A 268 -7.16 7.79 14.67
CA LEU A 268 -8.28 7.84 13.74
C LEU A 268 -7.96 6.95 12.54
N LEU A 269 -8.91 6.11 12.16
CA LEU A 269 -8.81 5.24 10.97
C LEU A 269 -9.74 5.79 9.91
N GLY A 270 -9.17 6.45 8.90
CA GLY A 270 -9.90 7.07 7.80
C GLY A 270 -9.91 6.17 6.57
N ILE A 271 -11.03 6.14 5.86
CA ILE A 271 -11.17 5.50 4.55
C ILE A 271 -11.61 6.59 3.59
N PHE A 272 -10.82 6.79 2.54
CA PHE A 272 -11.03 7.85 1.56
C PHE A 272 -11.12 7.30 0.15
N GLU A 273 -12.04 7.84 -0.65
CA GLU A 273 -12.16 7.54 -2.08
C GLU A 273 -11.96 8.82 -2.90
N PRO A 274 -11.32 8.74 -4.09
CA PRO A 274 -11.19 9.89 -4.96
C PRO A 274 -12.56 10.43 -5.38
N VAL A 275 -12.71 11.75 -5.30
CA VAL A 275 -13.89 12.43 -5.86
C VAL A 275 -13.77 12.45 -7.37
N ALA A 276 -14.83 12.05 -8.07
CA ALA A 276 -14.89 12.20 -9.52
C ALA A 276 -14.73 13.68 -9.89
N LEU A 277 -13.82 13.97 -10.84
CA LEU A 277 -13.72 15.33 -11.36
C LEU A 277 -15.05 15.64 -12.07
N THR A 278 -15.88 16.48 -11.49
CA THR A 278 -16.92 17.17 -12.25
C THR A 278 -16.21 18.00 -13.31
N PRO A 279 -16.65 17.96 -14.59
CA PRO A 279 -16.18 18.92 -15.57
C PRO A 279 -16.38 20.31 -14.96
N THR A 280 -15.32 21.07 -14.80
CA THR A 280 -15.41 22.46 -14.37
C THR A 280 -16.32 23.17 -15.36
N ASP A 281 -17.47 23.66 -14.88
CA ASP A 281 -18.32 24.58 -15.61
C ASP A 281 -17.44 25.82 -15.94
N PRO A 282 -17.15 26.12 -17.23
CA PRO A 282 -16.27 27.23 -17.59
C PRO A 282 -16.88 28.62 -17.30
N GLY A 283 -17.98 28.68 -16.56
CA GLY A 283 -18.80 29.88 -16.32
C GLY A 283 -18.74 30.51 -14.94
N ARG A 284 -17.82 30.13 -14.03
CA ARG A 284 -17.61 30.85 -12.76
C ARG A 284 -16.18 31.38 -12.68
N SER A 285 -15.94 32.51 -13.33
CA SER A 285 -14.87 33.48 -13.04
C SER A 285 -15.41 34.53 -12.07
#